data_9f90a09517ba1744d2acc3ed4277e426
#
_entry.id   9f90a09517ba1744d2acc3ed4277e426
#
_cell.length_a   1.000
_cell.length_b   1.000
_cell.length_c   1.000
_cell.angle_alpha   90.00
_cell.angle_beta   90.00
_cell.angle_gamma   90.00
#
_symmetry.space_group_name_H-M   'P 1'
#
loop_
_entity.id
_entity.type
_entity.pdbx_description
1 polymer ?
#
loop_
_entity_poly.entity_id
_entity_poly.type
_entity_poly.pdbx_seq_one_letter_code
_entity_poly.pdbx_strand_id
1 'polypeptide(L)'
;MAKKTSSKKISFGKRIFNFFKWILKFAIFFFVSTVLLVFTMRWINPVTSSIMIQRQISGLFDGEFELIKYHWVDYDDVSKFMPIAIVAAEDQNFPKHFGFDFKQIEKALKENKRGRRVRGASTITQQVAKNLFLWEGKSFVRKGIEAYFTLLIELLWDKQRILEVHMNIAEMGDKIFGVGTASVAYFKKPAAGLNIRQAALLAAILPNPKKYS
;
A
#
# COMPACT_ATOMS: atom_id res chain seq x y z
N MET A 1 11.39 62.09 23.34
CA MET A 1 11.72 61.68 21.93
C MET A 1 11.15 60.29 21.66
N ALA A 2 10.06 60.19 20.90
CA ALA A 2 9.40 58.91 20.59
C ALA A 2 10.01 58.33 19.29
N LYS A 3 10.60 57.14 19.38
CA LYS A 3 11.16 56.42 18.27
C LYS A 3 10.02 55.82 17.41
N LYS A 4 9.76 56.41 16.22
CA LYS A 4 8.82 55.91 15.22
C LYS A 4 9.34 54.56 14.68
N THR A 5 8.76 53.44 15.12
CA THR A 5 9.01 52.13 14.53
C THR A 5 8.32 52.08 13.16
N SER A 6 9.09 52.23 12.10
CA SER A 6 8.66 52.08 10.72
C SER A 6 8.38 50.59 10.45
N SER A 7 7.11 50.18 10.45
CA SER A 7 6.71 48.85 9.98
C SER A 7 6.90 48.81 8.46
N LYS A 8 7.95 48.14 7.97
CA LYS A 8 8.18 47.89 6.55
C LYS A 8 7.02 47.05 6.00
N LYS A 9 6.05 47.65 5.29
CA LYS A 9 5.02 46.94 4.52
C LYS A 9 5.73 46.09 3.47
N ILE A 10 5.66 44.78 3.64
CA ILE A 10 6.19 43.83 2.66
C ILE A 10 5.39 43.98 1.36
N SER A 11 6.05 44.31 0.24
CA SER A 11 5.44 44.45 -1.07
C SER A 11 4.67 43.15 -1.45
N PHE A 12 3.52 43.28 -2.10
CA PHE A 12 2.66 42.16 -2.56
C PHE A 12 3.46 41.11 -3.36
N GLY A 13 4.35 41.55 -4.26
CA GLY A 13 5.23 40.63 -5.01
C GLY A 13 6.16 39.79 -4.12
N LYS A 14 6.70 40.39 -3.02
CA LYS A 14 7.52 39.63 -2.06
C LYS A 14 6.71 38.60 -1.28
N ARG A 15 5.42 38.85 -1.00
CA ARG A 15 4.53 37.86 -0.34
C ARG A 15 4.28 36.68 -1.24
N ILE A 16 3.96 36.90 -2.52
CA ILE A 16 3.77 35.84 -3.53
C ILE A 16 5.05 35.01 -3.69
N PHE A 17 6.19 35.66 -3.85
CA PHE A 17 7.49 35.00 -3.98
C PHE A 17 7.83 34.14 -2.75
N ASN A 18 7.59 34.65 -1.54
CA ASN A 18 7.80 33.90 -0.32
C ASN A 18 6.84 32.71 -0.19
N PHE A 19 5.59 32.83 -0.65
CA PHE A 19 4.62 31.76 -0.70
C PHE A 19 5.08 30.60 -1.61
N PHE A 20 5.54 30.92 -2.83
CA PHE A 20 6.09 29.89 -3.73
C PHE A 20 7.37 29.25 -3.19
N LYS A 21 8.26 30.02 -2.56
CA LYS A 21 9.42 29.47 -1.85
C LYS A 21 9.02 28.51 -0.75
N TRP A 22 7.99 28.82 -0.01
CA TRP A 22 7.50 27.97 1.06
C TRP A 22 6.90 26.66 0.52
N ILE A 23 6.09 26.74 -0.55
CA ILE A 23 5.57 25.55 -1.26
C ILE A 23 6.73 24.68 -1.75
N LEU A 24 7.74 25.26 -2.38
CA LEU A 24 8.89 24.52 -2.88
C LEU A 24 9.66 23.82 -1.74
N LYS A 25 9.90 24.51 -0.64
CA LYS A 25 10.55 23.93 0.55
C LYS A 25 9.73 22.77 1.11
N PHE A 26 8.41 22.92 1.19
CA PHE A 26 7.51 21.86 1.64
C PHE A 26 7.52 20.67 0.69
N ALA A 27 7.48 20.91 -0.61
CA ALA A 27 7.55 19.85 -1.62
C ALA A 27 8.88 19.06 -1.55
N ILE A 28 10.01 19.77 -1.40
CA ILE A 28 11.33 19.14 -1.22
C ILE A 28 11.37 18.34 0.09
N PHE A 29 10.90 18.91 1.19
CA PHE A 29 10.84 18.23 2.49
C PHE A 29 9.98 16.96 2.40
N PHE A 30 8.79 17.06 1.81
CA PHE A 30 7.89 15.92 1.59
C PHE A 30 8.57 14.84 0.75
N PHE A 31 9.18 15.22 -0.37
CA PHE A 31 9.88 14.29 -1.25
C PHE A 31 11.02 13.58 -0.52
N VAL A 32 11.91 14.33 0.15
CA VAL A 32 13.03 13.74 0.89
C VAL A 32 12.54 12.82 2.00
N SER A 33 11.53 13.26 2.77
CA SER A 33 10.97 12.46 3.87
C SER A 33 10.35 11.15 3.39
N THR A 34 9.60 11.18 2.28
CA THR A 34 8.99 9.97 1.72
C THR A 34 10.02 9.03 1.10
N VAL A 35 11.05 9.56 0.43
CA VAL A 35 12.16 8.74 -0.09
C VAL A 35 12.90 8.06 1.07
N LEU A 36 13.24 8.80 2.13
CA LEU A 36 13.89 8.24 3.32
C LEU A 36 13.01 7.18 4.01
N LEU A 37 11.71 7.44 4.14
CA LEU A 37 10.77 6.49 4.71
C LEU A 37 10.73 5.19 3.90
N VAL A 38 10.52 5.25 2.60
CA VAL A 38 10.47 4.07 1.73
C VAL A 38 11.84 3.36 1.71
N PHE A 39 12.95 4.11 1.69
CA PHE A 39 14.29 3.55 1.75
C PHE A 39 14.55 2.76 3.04
N THR A 40 14.18 3.31 4.20
CA THR A 40 14.36 2.61 5.49
C THR A 40 13.48 1.37 5.60
N MET A 41 12.27 1.40 5.04
CA MET A 41 11.37 0.25 5.01
C MET A 41 11.84 -0.90 4.09
N ARG A 42 12.93 -0.74 3.36
CA ARG A 42 13.60 -1.84 2.69
C ARG A 42 14.10 -2.90 3.68
N TRP A 43 14.54 -2.47 4.86
CA TRP A 43 15.12 -3.37 5.89
C TRP A 43 14.30 -3.40 7.19
N ILE A 44 13.50 -2.38 7.44
CA ILE A 44 12.69 -2.27 8.66
C ILE A 44 11.27 -2.72 8.32
N ASN A 45 10.80 -3.72 9.04
CA ASN A 45 9.45 -4.25 8.86
C ASN A 45 8.41 -3.24 9.37
N PRO A 46 7.36 -2.93 8.57
CA PRO A 46 6.29 -2.05 9.04
C PRO A 46 5.51 -2.74 10.19
N VAL A 47 5.40 -2.04 11.30
CA VAL A 47 4.62 -2.50 12.47
C VAL A 47 3.11 -2.37 12.26
N THR A 48 2.69 -1.59 11.28
CA THR A 48 1.29 -1.36 10.88
C THR A 48 1.22 -0.82 9.47
N SER A 49 0.05 -0.77 8.89
CA SER A 49 -0.20 -0.14 7.58
C SER A 49 -1.30 0.91 7.68
N SER A 50 -1.36 1.82 6.70
CA SER A 50 -2.41 2.85 6.67
C SER A 50 -3.82 2.24 6.68
N ILE A 51 -4.03 1.12 5.98
CA ILE A 51 -5.31 0.42 5.97
C ILE A 51 -5.63 -0.21 7.33
N MET A 52 -4.64 -0.82 8.00
CA MET A 52 -4.84 -1.34 9.37
C MET A 52 -5.27 -0.22 10.33
N ILE A 53 -4.59 0.94 10.28
CA ILE A 53 -4.95 2.10 11.10
C ILE A 53 -6.38 2.56 10.81
N GLN A 54 -6.77 2.64 9.55
CA GLN A 54 -8.12 3.04 9.15
C GLN A 54 -9.18 2.04 9.64
N ARG A 55 -8.92 0.72 9.56
CA ARG A 55 -9.80 -0.32 10.11
C ARG A 55 -9.94 -0.19 11.64
N GLN A 56 -8.82 0.07 12.32
CA GLN A 56 -8.83 0.27 13.78
C GLN A 56 -9.67 1.48 14.16
N ILE A 57 -9.50 2.61 13.45
CA ILE A 57 -10.24 3.84 13.70
C ILE A 57 -11.73 3.66 13.38
N SER A 58 -12.09 3.03 12.25
CA SER A 58 -13.51 2.80 11.93
C SER A 58 -14.20 1.92 12.98
N GLY A 59 -13.53 0.88 13.48
CA GLY A 59 -14.08 0.06 14.57
C GLY A 59 -14.35 0.83 15.86
N LEU A 60 -13.61 1.91 16.15
CA LEU A 60 -13.89 2.79 17.29
C LEU A 60 -15.21 3.55 17.11
N PHE A 61 -15.53 4.00 15.90
CA PHE A 61 -16.76 4.74 15.61
C PHE A 61 -17.98 3.84 15.50
N ASP A 62 -17.79 2.60 15.06
CA ASP A 62 -18.86 1.61 14.86
C ASP A 62 -19.22 0.88 16.19
N GLY A 63 -18.52 1.17 17.30
CA GLY A 63 -18.70 0.52 18.59
C GLY A 63 -18.17 -0.93 18.64
N GLU A 64 -17.46 -1.37 17.61
CA GLU A 64 -16.85 -2.70 17.46
C GLU A 64 -15.32 -2.64 17.58
N PHE A 65 -14.82 -1.97 18.64
CA PHE A 65 -13.38 -1.88 18.81
C PHE A 65 -12.78 -3.25 19.14
N GLU A 66 -12.05 -3.78 18.18
CA GLU A 66 -11.22 -4.97 18.34
C GLU A 66 -9.83 -4.70 17.81
N LEU A 67 -8.80 -5.03 18.58
CA LEU A 67 -7.42 -4.87 18.12
C LEU A 67 -7.16 -5.77 16.93
N ILE A 68 -6.62 -5.18 15.87
CA ILE A 68 -6.21 -5.93 14.69
C ILE A 68 -5.11 -6.91 15.09
N LYS A 69 -5.36 -8.18 14.80
CA LYS A 69 -4.36 -9.24 14.98
C LYS A 69 -3.43 -9.21 13.78
N TYR A 70 -2.18 -8.88 14.04
CA TYR A 70 -1.15 -8.77 13.04
C TYR A 70 0.14 -9.43 13.55
N HIS A 71 0.68 -10.33 12.76
CA HIS A 71 1.94 -11.00 13.03
C HIS A 71 2.77 -11.03 11.75
N TRP A 72 3.91 -10.33 11.78
CA TRP A 72 4.87 -10.34 10.68
C TRP A 72 5.53 -11.70 10.56
N VAL A 73 5.71 -12.17 9.33
CA VAL A 73 6.47 -13.38 9.00
C VAL A 73 7.46 -13.03 7.91
N ASP A 74 8.74 -13.34 8.13
CA ASP A 74 9.78 -13.08 7.14
C ASP A 74 9.60 -13.96 5.91
N TYR A 75 10.11 -13.51 4.77
CA TYR A 75 9.89 -14.19 3.49
C TYR A 75 10.29 -15.66 3.52
N ASP A 76 11.41 -15.98 4.15
CA ASP A 76 11.96 -17.36 4.24
C ASP A 76 11.17 -18.24 5.21
N ASP A 77 10.39 -17.66 6.11
CA ASP A 77 9.52 -18.36 7.07
C ASP A 77 8.10 -18.57 6.52
N VAL A 78 7.85 -18.19 5.27
CA VAL A 78 6.60 -18.44 4.56
C VAL A 78 6.76 -19.62 3.59
N SER A 79 5.75 -20.48 3.50
CA SER A 79 5.73 -21.54 2.50
C SER A 79 5.99 -21.01 1.09
N LYS A 80 6.92 -21.63 0.36
CA LYS A 80 7.25 -21.28 -1.04
C LYS A 80 6.03 -21.24 -1.98
N PHE A 81 4.94 -21.88 -1.62
CA PHE A 81 3.71 -21.86 -2.42
C PHE A 81 2.96 -20.55 -2.31
N MET A 82 3.14 -19.78 -1.22
CA MET A 82 2.37 -18.57 -1.00
C MET A 82 2.74 -17.41 -1.95
N PRO A 83 4.03 -17.04 -2.13
CA PRO A 83 4.42 -16.05 -3.12
C PRO A 83 3.95 -16.42 -4.53
N ILE A 84 4.07 -17.71 -4.91
CA ILE A 84 3.64 -18.21 -6.22
C ILE A 84 2.12 -18.05 -6.38
N ALA A 85 1.35 -18.40 -5.36
CA ALA A 85 -0.11 -18.29 -5.40
C ALA A 85 -0.57 -16.85 -5.52
N ILE A 86 0.05 -15.90 -4.78
CA ILE A 86 -0.25 -14.46 -4.88
C ILE A 86 0.05 -13.94 -6.28
N VAL A 87 1.25 -14.21 -6.80
CA VAL A 87 1.63 -13.76 -8.15
C VAL A 87 0.67 -14.33 -9.20
N ALA A 88 0.31 -15.59 -9.09
CA ALA A 88 -0.61 -16.23 -10.03
C ALA A 88 -2.03 -15.65 -9.96
N ALA A 89 -2.51 -15.27 -8.77
CA ALA A 89 -3.85 -14.76 -8.57
C ALA A 89 -3.98 -13.26 -8.91
N GLU A 90 -3.01 -12.45 -8.48
CA GLU A 90 -3.09 -10.99 -8.49
C GLU A 90 -2.34 -10.35 -9.66
N ASP A 91 -1.14 -10.86 -9.99
CA ASP A 91 -0.24 -10.15 -10.90
C ASP A 91 0.77 -11.11 -11.57
N GLN A 92 0.32 -11.88 -12.56
CA GLN A 92 1.13 -12.89 -13.24
C GLN A 92 2.41 -12.35 -13.91
N ASN A 93 2.43 -11.05 -14.23
CA ASN A 93 3.56 -10.38 -14.83
C ASN A 93 4.45 -9.66 -13.81
N PHE A 94 4.19 -9.80 -12.51
CA PHE A 94 4.90 -9.10 -11.43
C PHE A 94 6.43 -9.12 -11.58
N PRO A 95 7.10 -10.23 -11.93
CA PRO A 95 8.56 -10.24 -12.12
C PRO A 95 9.06 -9.48 -13.36
N LYS A 96 8.16 -9.12 -14.29
CA LYS A 96 8.51 -8.63 -15.63
C LYS A 96 8.21 -7.15 -15.85
N HIS A 97 7.49 -6.50 -14.95
CA HIS A 97 7.17 -5.08 -15.06
C HIS A 97 7.76 -4.27 -13.90
N PHE A 98 7.81 -2.97 -14.09
CA PHE A 98 8.30 -2.00 -13.10
C PHE A 98 7.11 -1.21 -12.50
N GLY A 99 6.40 -1.85 -11.58
CA GLY A 99 5.27 -1.28 -10.83
C GLY A 99 3.95 -1.18 -11.59
N PHE A 100 3.96 -1.14 -12.91
CA PHE A 100 2.77 -0.99 -13.76
C PHE A 100 2.76 -2.03 -14.87
N ASP A 101 1.68 -2.78 -14.99
CA ASP A 101 1.41 -3.64 -16.15
C ASP A 101 0.53 -2.91 -17.15
N PHE A 102 1.16 -2.15 -18.05
CA PHE A 102 0.46 -1.38 -19.09
C PHE A 102 -0.40 -2.26 -20.02
N LYS A 103 0.01 -3.52 -20.26
CA LYS A 103 -0.76 -4.46 -21.09
C LYS A 103 -2.06 -4.85 -20.39
N GLN A 104 -2.00 -5.12 -19.08
CA GLN A 104 -3.21 -5.43 -18.31
C GLN A 104 -4.11 -4.21 -18.13
N ILE A 105 -3.54 -3.01 -17.98
CA ILE A 105 -4.30 -1.76 -17.93
C ILE A 105 -5.05 -1.54 -19.24
N GLU A 106 -4.39 -1.68 -20.39
CA GLU A 106 -5.02 -1.55 -21.70
C GLU A 106 -6.14 -2.58 -21.90
N LYS A 107 -5.88 -3.84 -21.53
CA LYS A 107 -6.88 -4.92 -21.59
C LYS A 107 -8.10 -4.60 -20.73
N ALA A 108 -7.90 -4.17 -19.49
CA ALA A 108 -8.99 -3.79 -18.58
C ALA A 108 -9.81 -2.63 -19.13
N LEU A 109 -9.17 -1.61 -19.73
CA LEU A 109 -9.86 -0.48 -20.37
C LEU A 109 -10.73 -0.94 -21.56
N LYS A 110 -10.23 -1.87 -22.38
CA LYS A 110 -10.98 -2.44 -23.53
C LYS A 110 -12.17 -3.27 -23.05
N GLU A 111 -12.01 -4.07 -22.00
CA GLU A 111 -13.08 -4.90 -21.41
C GLU A 111 -14.17 -4.03 -20.76
N ASN A 112 -13.78 -2.97 -20.04
CA ASN A 112 -14.72 -2.02 -19.43
C ASN A 112 -15.59 -1.30 -20.46
N LYS A 113 -15.01 -0.90 -21.60
CA LYS A 113 -15.76 -0.28 -22.71
C LYS A 113 -16.80 -1.24 -23.32
N ARG A 114 -16.62 -2.55 -23.20
CA ARG A 114 -17.54 -3.59 -23.70
C ARG A 114 -18.58 -4.01 -22.69
N GLY A 115 -18.73 -3.30 -21.56
CA GLY A 115 -19.72 -3.62 -20.52
C GLY A 115 -19.47 -4.94 -19.75
N ARG A 116 -18.29 -5.53 -19.90
CA ARG A 116 -17.89 -6.72 -19.14
C ARG A 116 -17.47 -6.33 -17.72
N ARG A 117 -17.60 -7.27 -16.78
CA ARG A 117 -17.27 -7.08 -15.36
C ARG A 117 -15.88 -6.46 -15.22
N VAL A 118 -15.79 -5.31 -14.54
CA VAL A 118 -14.54 -4.58 -14.30
C VAL A 118 -13.58 -5.49 -13.54
N ARG A 119 -12.55 -5.98 -14.21
CA ARG A 119 -11.43 -6.65 -13.57
C ARG A 119 -10.44 -5.60 -13.07
N GLY A 120 -9.97 -5.74 -11.84
CA GLY A 120 -8.91 -4.86 -11.32
C GLY A 120 -7.62 -5.05 -12.13
N ALA A 121 -6.96 -3.94 -12.48
CA ALA A 121 -5.68 -3.92 -13.19
C ALA A 121 -4.55 -3.38 -12.29
N SER A 122 -4.75 -3.38 -10.97
CA SER A 122 -3.74 -2.93 -10.02
C SER A 122 -2.73 -4.03 -9.76
N THR A 123 -1.45 -3.71 -9.86
CA THR A 123 -0.33 -4.61 -9.60
C THR A 123 -0.09 -4.83 -8.11
N ILE A 124 0.68 -5.85 -7.74
CA ILE A 124 1.11 -6.11 -6.36
C ILE A 124 1.78 -4.87 -5.77
N THR A 125 2.68 -4.21 -6.51
CA THR A 125 3.37 -3.00 -6.02
C THR A 125 2.41 -1.84 -5.77
N GLN A 126 1.39 -1.65 -6.62
CA GLN A 126 0.35 -0.65 -6.39
C GLN A 126 -0.50 -0.97 -5.16
N GLN A 127 -0.76 -2.25 -4.89
CA GLN A 127 -1.46 -2.67 -3.67
C GLN A 127 -0.62 -2.38 -2.42
N VAL A 128 0.69 -2.66 -2.46
CA VAL A 128 1.62 -2.31 -1.37
C VAL A 128 1.63 -0.81 -1.12
N ALA A 129 1.81 0.01 -2.17
CA ALA A 129 1.79 1.48 -2.08
C ALA A 129 0.48 1.99 -1.44
N LYS A 130 -0.65 1.50 -1.91
CA LYS A 130 -1.97 1.85 -1.37
C LYS A 130 -2.09 1.45 0.11
N ASN A 131 -1.80 0.19 0.44
CA ASN A 131 -2.06 -0.34 1.77
C ASN A 131 -1.14 0.25 2.83
N LEU A 132 0.13 0.56 2.50
CA LEU A 132 1.08 1.16 3.43
C LEU A 132 0.81 2.65 3.69
N PHE A 133 0.52 3.42 2.64
CA PHE A 133 0.65 4.88 2.72
C PHE A 133 -0.65 5.65 2.48
N LEU A 134 -1.72 5.00 1.94
CA LEU A 134 -2.89 5.72 1.46
C LEU A 134 -4.16 5.31 2.20
N TRP A 135 -5.19 6.11 1.94
CA TRP A 135 -6.53 5.90 2.50
C TRP A 135 -7.43 5.13 1.53
N GLU A 136 -8.50 4.56 2.06
CA GLU A 136 -9.56 3.95 1.27
C GLU A 136 -10.35 5.01 0.50
N GLY A 137 -10.93 4.60 -0.63
CA GLY A 137 -11.76 5.46 -1.45
C GLY A 137 -11.25 5.59 -2.89
N LYS A 138 -12.09 6.18 -3.74
CA LYS A 138 -11.83 6.37 -5.17
C LYS A 138 -11.60 7.86 -5.43
N SER A 139 -10.36 8.26 -5.69
CA SER A 139 -9.97 9.63 -6.00
C SER A 139 -8.79 9.62 -6.99
N PHE A 140 -8.83 10.50 -7.98
CA PHE A 140 -7.71 10.69 -8.91
C PHE A 140 -6.44 11.19 -8.20
N VAL A 141 -6.60 12.05 -7.19
CA VAL A 141 -5.48 12.54 -6.37
C VAL A 141 -4.82 11.37 -5.63
N ARG A 142 -5.62 10.53 -4.95
CA ARG A 142 -5.11 9.32 -4.30
C ARG A 142 -4.39 8.40 -5.30
N LYS A 143 -4.96 8.21 -6.50
CA LYS A 143 -4.34 7.35 -7.53
C LYS A 143 -3.02 7.94 -8.06
N GLY A 144 -2.90 9.26 -8.12
CA GLY A 144 -1.62 9.93 -8.44
C GLY A 144 -0.56 9.70 -7.36
N ILE A 145 -0.94 9.80 -6.08
CA ILE A 145 -0.03 9.53 -4.95
C ILE A 145 0.33 8.03 -4.89
N GLU A 146 -0.61 7.13 -5.19
CA GLU A 146 -0.34 5.70 -5.31
C GLU A 146 0.73 5.42 -6.37
N ALA A 147 0.62 6.06 -7.56
CA ALA A 147 1.60 5.91 -8.62
C ALA A 147 3.00 6.43 -8.19
N TYR A 148 3.05 7.54 -7.47
CA TYR A 148 4.29 8.06 -6.91
C TYR A 148 4.98 7.06 -5.97
N PHE A 149 4.26 6.52 -4.98
CA PHE A 149 4.82 5.52 -4.06
C PHE A 149 5.15 4.22 -4.76
N THR A 150 4.37 3.81 -5.77
CA THR A 150 4.67 2.64 -6.60
C THR A 150 6.05 2.76 -7.26
N LEU A 151 6.36 3.92 -7.84
CA LEU A 151 7.67 4.18 -8.44
C LEU A 151 8.78 4.17 -7.40
N LEU A 152 8.59 4.80 -6.24
CA LEU A 152 9.59 4.79 -5.17
C LEU A 152 9.88 3.38 -4.67
N ILE A 153 8.85 2.56 -4.46
CA ILE A 153 8.99 1.17 -4.02
C ILE A 153 9.80 0.37 -5.06
N GLU A 154 9.46 0.45 -6.33
CA GLU A 154 10.17 -0.29 -7.39
C GLU A 154 11.63 0.17 -7.57
N LEU A 155 11.92 1.44 -7.32
CA LEU A 155 13.28 1.98 -7.37
C LEU A 155 14.14 1.55 -6.19
N LEU A 156 13.54 1.36 -5.01
CA LEU A 156 14.27 1.20 -3.75
C LEU A 156 14.23 -0.22 -3.20
N TRP A 157 13.23 -1.04 -3.57
CA TRP A 157 13.06 -2.41 -3.10
C TRP A 157 13.21 -3.41 -4.23
N ASP A 158 13.70 -4.61 -3.90
CA ASP A 158 13.64 -5.74 -4.81
C ASP A 158 12.25 -6.40 -4.80
N LYS A 159 11.99 -7.26 -5.78
CA LYS A 159 10.68 -7.93 -5.94
C LYS A 159 10.35 -8.85 -4.76
N GLN A 160 11.36 -9.46 -4.14
CA GLN A 160 11.16 -10.31 -2.96
C GLN A 160 10.66 -9.48 -1.79
N ARG A 161 11.26 -8.32 -1.52
CA ARG A 161 10.83 -7.41 -0.46
C ARG A 161 9.42 -6.88 -0.68
N ILE A 162 9.07 -6.54 -1.93
CA ILE A 162 7.71 -6.10 -2.28
C ILE A 162 6.69 -7.20 -1.96
N LEU A 163 6.98 -8.45 -2.35
CA LEU A 163 6.10 -9.60 -2.04
C LEU A 163 6.01 -9.88 -0.54
N GLU A 164 7.12 -9.82 0.17
CA GLU A 164 7.17 -10.01 1.61
C GLU A 164 6.27 -9.01 2.33
N VAL A 165 6.41 -7.72 2.00
CA VAL A 165 5.55 -6.68 2.57
C VAL A 165 4.10 -6.91 2.17
N HIS A 166 3.82 -7.22 0.90
CA HIS A 166 2.46 -7.52 0.43
C HIS A 166 1.82 -8.66 1.24
N MET A 167 2.53 -9.79 1.39
CA MET A 167 2.06 -10.95 2.15
C MET A 167 1.71 -10.62 3.60
N ASN A 168 2.41 -9.66 4.18
CA ASN A 168 2.24 -9.29 5.58
C ASN A 168 1.16 -8.22 5.81
N ILE A 169 0.94 -7.29 4.86
CA ILE A 169 -0.01 -6.18 5.07
C ILE A 169 -1.35 -6.36 4.34
N ALA A 170 -1.50 -7.39 3.53
CA ALA A 170 -2.75 -7.66 2.82
C ALA A 170 -3.85 -8.09 3.80
N GLU A 171 -5.05 -7.51 3.65
CA GLU A 171 -6.26 -7.98 4.36
C GLU A 171 -6.66 -9.34 3.78
N MET A 172 -6.78 -10.35 4.63
CA MET A 172 -7.12 -11.73 4.27
C MET A 172 -8.40 -12.22 4.97
N GLY A 173 -9.14 -11.31 5.58
CA GLY A 173 -10.39 -11.55 6.27
C GLY A 173 -10.77 -10.34 7.09
N ASP A 174 -11.95 -10.36 7.72
CA ASP A 174 -12.35 -9.24 8.58
C ASP A 174 -11.37 -9.12 9.75
N LYS A 175 -10.69 -7.96 9.85
CA LYS A 175 -9.64 -7.68 10.85
C LYS A 175 -8.46 -8.68 10.87
N ILE A 176 -8.32 -9.52 9.82
CA ILE A 176 -7.22 -10.48 9.67
C ILE A 176 -6.25 -9.94 8.63
N PHE A 177 -5.04 -9.59 9.07
CA PHE A 177 -4.01 -9.05 8.20
C PHE A 177 -2.77 -9.94 8.17
N GLY A 178 -2.28 -10.16 6.97
CA GLY A 178 -1.06 -10.91 6.70
C GLY A 178 -1.23 -12.42 6.74
N VAL A 179 -0.35 -13.08 5.98
CA VAL A 179 -0.32 -14.54 5.84
C VAL A 179 -0.07 -15.26 7.18
N GLY A 180 0.75 -14.67 8.05
CA GLY A 180 1.05 -15.23 9.38
C GLY A 180 -0.21 -15.39 10.22
N THR A 181 -1.01 -14.33 10.31
CA THR A 181 -2.27 -14.34 11.06
C THR A 181 -3.32 -15.22 10.37
N ALA A 182 -3.46 -15.10 9.03
CA ALA A 182 -4.44 -15.84 8.26
C ALA A 182 -4.21 -17.35 8.31
N SER A 183 -2.94 -17.80 8.24
CA SER A 183 -2.61 -19.24 8.31
C SER A 183 -3.02 -19.87 9.65
N VAL A 184 -2.82 -19.14 10.75
CA VAL A 184 -3.25 -19.60 12.09
C VAL A 184 -4.77 -19.53 12.22
N ALA A 185 -5.40 -18.44 11.76
CA ALA A 185 -6.85 -18.27 11.86
C ALA A 185 -7.61 -19.36 11.10
N TYR A 186 -7.26 -19.64 9.86
CA TYR A 186 -8.01 -20.55 8.99
C TYR A 186 -7.53 -22.01 9.02
N PHE A 187 -6.23 -22.22 9.21
CA PHE A 187 -5.64 -23.57 9.10
C PHE A 187 -4.98 -24.08 10.37
N LYS A 188 -4.92 -23.29 11.43
CA LYS A 188 -4.33 -23.65 12.75
C LYS A 188 -2.87 -24.09 12.65
N LYS A 189 -2.09 -23.48 11.73
CA LYS A 189 -0.67 -23.79 11.51
C LYS A 189 0.13 -22.54 11.13
N PRO A 190 1.46 -22.55 11.29
CA PRO A 190 2.32 -21.44 10.85
C PRO A 190 2.34 -21.31 9.34
N ALA A 191 2.70 -20.12 8.84
CA ALA A 191 2.77 -19.82 7.40
C ALA A 191 3.73 -20.71 6.62
N ALA A 192 4.83 -21.16 7.24
CA ALA A 192 5.75 -22.13 6.66
C ALA A 192 5.11 -23.47 6.34
N GLY A 193 4.09 -23.88 7.09
CA GLY A 193 3.40 -25.15 6.95
C GLY A 193 2.25 -25.16 5.92
N LEU A 194 2.01 -24.06 5.20
CA LEU A 194 0.96 -23.99 4.19
C LEU A 194 1.32 -24.90 2.99
N ASN A 195 0.38 -25.79 2.61
CA ASN A 195 0.49 -26.53 1.37
C ASN A 195 -0.04 -25.71 0.18
N ILE A 196 0.14 -26.22 -1.04
CA ILE A 196 -0.25 -25.53 -2.28
C ILE A 196 -1.74 -25.17 -2.31
N ARG A 197 -2.63 -26.04 -1.84
CA ARG A 197 -4.08 -25.79 -1.80
C ARG A 197 -4.41 -24.67 -0.84
N GLN A 198 -3.81 -24.65 0.35
CA GLN A 198 -4.03 -23.62 1.37
C GLN A 198 -3.49 -22.25 0.94
N ALA A 199 -2.30 -22.23 0.31
CA ALA A 199 -1.75 -21.01 -0.27
C ALA A 199 -2.67 -20.44 -1.38
N ALA A 200 -3.18 -21.31 -2.26
CA ALA A 200 -4.12 -20.88 -3.31
C ALA A 200 -5.44 -20.35 -2.73
N LEU A 201 -5.97 -20.95 -1.66
CA LEU A 201 -7.17 -20.45 -0.98
C LEU A 201 -6.95 -19.06 -0.38
N LEU A 202 -5.82 -18.82 0.32
CA LEU A 202 -5.48 -17.49 0.86
C LEU A 202 -5.31 -16.46 -0.27
N ALA A 203 -4.65 -16.81 -1.36
CA ALA A 203 -4.52 -15.93 -2.50
C ALA A 203 -5.88 -15.59 -3.16
N ALA A 204 -6.81 -16.54 -3.19
CA ALA A 204 -8.15 -16.35 -3.75
C ALA A 204 -9.04 -15.40 -2.93
N ILE A 205 -8.72 -15.17 -1.66
CA ILE A 205 -9.44 -14.22 -0.79
C ILE A 205 -9.07 -12.76 -1.11
N LEU A 206 -7.84 -12.50 -1.53
CA LEU A 206 -7.27 -11.14 -1.70
C LEU A 206 -8.13 -10.16 -2.51
N PRO A 207 -8.81 -10.55 -3.60
CA PRO A 207 -9.65 -9.62 -4.35
C PRO A 207 -10.85 -9.06 -3.59
N ASN A 208 -11.37 -9.80 -2.60
CA ASN A 208 -12.48 -9.37 -1.76
C ASN A 208 -12.48 -10.11 -0.40
N PRO A 209 -11.57 -9.72 0.52
CA PRO A 209 -11.37 -10.44 1.78
C PRO A 209 -12.61 -10.50 2.68
N LYS A 210 -13.46 -9.46 2.64
CA LYS A 210 -14.70 -9.42 3.45
C LYS A 210 -15.80 -10.35 2.94
N LYS A 211 -15.72 -10.77 1.68
CA LYS A 211 -16.75 -11.63 1.08
C LYS A 211 -16.36 -13.12 1.11
N TYR A 212 -15.07 -13.40 1.04
CA TYR A 212 -14.55 -14.74 0.82
C TYR A 212 -13.87 -15.37 2.04
N SER A 213 -13.79 -14.63 3.15
CA SER A 213 -13.30 -15.12 4.44
C SER A 213 -14.38 -15.83 5.24
#